data_20762f93d234ce93539df215256b7aa9
#
_entry.id   20762f93d234ce93539df215256b7aa9
#
_cell.length_a   1.000
_cell.length_b   1.000
_cell.length_c   1.000
_cell.angle_alpha   90.00
_cell.angle_beta   90.00
_cell.angle_gamma   90.00
#
_symmetry.space_group_name_H-M   'P 1'
#
loop_
_entity.id
_entity.type
_entity.pdbx_description
1 polymer ?
#
loop_
_entity_poly.entity_id
_entity_poly.type
_entity_poly.pdbx_seq_one_letter_code
_entity_poly.pdbx_strand_id
1 'polypeptide(L)'
;LGLVTPQEMENLQEKVRQAGEILAKTVDFELLEEIAGEAAVWKVEVSEESEKIGSLKSQNDPVRIAVARDEAFCFYYKDNLELLESLGCELIEFSPLHDEKIPENVKGILLGGGYPELYGKQLSENQSMLVSIRKALTQEKIPCLAECGGFMYLHEEMEDTDGNIWKLVGRIKGRTFPTGKLVRFGYVDLQRNLDENQIFEIKEQMSLSDGWILPGENIRAHEFHYWDSTDSGSDCLAVKPDGKRKWECIHLEENLVAGYPHLYYPSCKEFAERFVEKCRSGYRK
;
A
#
# COMPACT_ATOMS: atom_id res chain seq x y z
N LEU A 1 -4.28 -3.49 -21.98
CA LEU A 1 -5.22 -2.51 -21.44
C LEU A 1 -4.89 -1.07 -21.85
N GLY A 2 -3.73 -0.81 -22.48
CA GLY A 2 -3.28 0.53 -22.85
C GLY A 2 -2.94 1.43 -21.65
N LEU A 3 -2.82 0.87 -20.47
CA LEU A 3 -2.28 1.58 -19.32
C LEU A 3 -0.77 1.48 -19.37
N VAL A 4 -0.14 2.64 -19.56
CA VAL A 4 1.32 2.82 -19.55
C VAL A 4 1.62 3.79 -18.44
N THR A 5 2.60 3.48 -17.60
CA THR A 5 2.96 4.40 -16.51
C THR A 5 3.63 5.66 -17.09
N PRO A 6 3.54 6.82 -16.42
CA PRO A 6 4.23 8.03 -16.88
C PRO A 6 5.73 7.83 -17.07
N GLN A 7 6.36 6.97 -16.29
CA GLN A 7 7.79 6.66 -16.36
C GLN A 7 8.19 5.90 -17.63
N GLU A 8 7.27 5.06 -18.14
CA GLU A 8 7.49 4.26 -19.37
C GLU A 8 7.17 5.06 -20.66
N MET A 9 6.60 6.25 -20.53
CA MET A 9 6.12 7.01 -21.66
C MET A 9 7.19 7.97 -22.21
N GLU A 10 7.79 7.60 -23.33
CA GLU A 10 8.65 8.54 -24.07
C GLU A 10 7.85 9.79 -24.52
N ASN A 11 8.47 10.94 -24.39
CA ASN A 11 7.90 12.24 -24.78
C ASN A 11 6.57 12.58 -24.09
N LEU A 12 6.41 12.19 -22.81
CA LEU A 12 5.19 12.44 -22.03
C LEU A 12 4.77 13.92 -22.09
N GLN A 13 5.70 14.85 -21.90
CA GLN A 13 5.40 16.29 -21.91
C GLN A 13 4.80 16.75 -23.25
N GLU A 14 5.32 16.25 -24.37
CA GLU A 14 4.79 16.58 -25.70
C GLU A 14 3.37 16.00 -25.88
N LYS A 15 3.11 14.79 -25.43
CA LYS A 15 1.77 14.18 -25.46
C LYS A 15 0.77 14.94 -24.59
N VAL A 16 1.19 15.38 -23.40
CA VAL A 16 0.36 16.22 -22.52
C VAL A 16 0.08 17.57 -23.18
N ARG A 17 1.07 18.20 -23.82
CA ARG A 17 0.88 19.44 -24.58
C ARG A 17 -0.12 19.28 -25.72
N GLN A 18 -0.01 18.20 -26.50
CA GLN A 18 -0.94 17.90 -27.59
C GLN A 18 -2.36 17.67 -27.09
N ALA A 19 -2.52 16.94 -25.98
CA ALA A 19 -3.81 16.76 -25.32
C ALA A 19 -4.39 18.10 -24.85
N GLY A 20 -3.57 18.96 -24.26
CA GLY A 20 -3.96 20.33 -23.87
C GLY A 20 -4.43 21.18 -25.04
N GLU A 21 -3.77 21.11 -26.18
CA GLU A 21 -4.18 21.83 -27.42
C GLU A 21 -5.53 21.33 -27.95
N ILE A 22 -5.83 20.05 -27.84
CA ILE A 22 -7.14 19.49 -28.21
C ILE A 22 -8.21 20.01 -27.26
N LEU A 23 -7.95 19.92 -25.94
CA LEU A 23 -8.88 20.43 -24.91
C LEU A 23 -9.16 21.92 -25.09
N ALA A 24 -8.15 22.73 -25.36
CA ALA A 24 -8.30 24.17 -25.61
C ALA A 24 -9.21 24.51 -26.81
N LYS A 25 -9.39 23.57 -27.73
CA LYS A 25 -10.28 23.76 -28.92
C LYS A 25 -11.69 23.19 -28.69
N THR A 26 -11.87 22.33 -27.72
CA THR A 26 -13.10 21.54 -27.52
C THR A 26 -13.85 21.85 -26.21
N VAL A 27 -13.17 22.49 -25.25
CA VAL A 27 -13.73 22.87 -23.96
C VAL A 27 -13.86 24.39 -23.91
N ASP A 28 -15.04 24.86 -23.53
CA ASP A 28 -15.27 26.28 -23.21
C ASP A 28 -14.78 26.53 -21.77
N PHE A 29 -13.54 27.02 -21.65
CA PHE A 29 -12.92 27.28 -20.34
C PHE A 29 -13.55 28.49 -19.63
N GLU A 30 -14.08 29.48 -20.37
CA GLU A 30 -14.74 30.64 -19.76
C GLU A 30 -16.02 30.19 -19.06
N LEU A 31 -16.83 29.37 -19.72
CA LEU A 31 -18.02 28.77 -19.12
C LEU A 31 -17.68 27.84 -17.95
N LEU A 32 -16.57 27.07 -18.04
CA LEU A 32 -16.13 26.20 -16.97
C LEU A 32 -15.74 27.00 -15.71
N GLU A 33 -15.03 28.11 -15.87
CA GLU A 33 -14.65 29.02 -14.79
C GLU A 33 -15.88 29.72 -14.18
N GLU A 34 -16.86 30.11 -14.99
CA GLU A 34 -18.12 30.67 -14.51
C GLU A 34 -18.87 29.67 -13.62
N ILE A 35 -19.07 28.44 -14.11
CA ILE A 35 -19.74 27.37 -13.34
C ILE A 35 -18.97 27.06 -12.05
N ALA A 36 -17.64 26.99 -12.09
CA ALA A 36 -16.82 26.73 -10.92
C ALA A 36 -16.92 27.89 -9.90
N GLY A 37 -16.99 29.14 -10.38
CA GLY A 37 -17.17 30.33 -9.54
C GLY A 37 -18.50 30.40 -8.81
N GLU A 38 -19.55 29.79 -9.35
CA GLU A 38 -20.88 29.68 -8.72
C GLU A 38 -20.94 28.60 -7.63
N ALA A 39 -19.93 27.73 -7.59
CA ALA A 39 -19.90 26.65 -6.57
C ALA A 39 -19.79 27.22 -5.16
N ALA A 40 -20.58 26.66 -4.24
CA ALA A 40 -20.52 27.04 -2.83
C ALA A 40 -19.11 26.80 -2.26
N VAL A 41 -18.61 27.77 -1.48
CA VAL A 41 -17.31 27.61 -0.80
C VAL A 41 -17.38 26.40 0.12
N TRP A 42 -16.55 25.40 -0.15
CA TRP A 42 -16.40 24.24 0.73
C TRP A 42 -15.72 24.69 2.02
N LYS A 43 -16.47 24.67 3.12
CA LYS A 43 -15.92 24.92 4.45
C LYS A 43 -15.47 23.58 5.02
N VAL A 44 -14.16 23.37 5.10
CA VAL A 44 -13.60 22.26 5.85
C VAL A 44 -13.77 22.61 7.33
N GLU A 45 -14.65 21.90 8.04
CA GLU A 45 -14.66 21.96 9.50
C GLU A 45 -13.37 21.30 9.98
N VAL A 46 -12.45 22.12 10.49
CA VAL A 46 -11.23 21.63 11.15
C VAL A 46 -11.71 21.02 12.48
N SER A 47 -11.77 19.70 12.55
CA SER A 47 -12.14 19.01 13.78
C SER A 47 -11.02 19.18 14.83
N GLU A 48 -11.38 19.14 16.12
CA GLU A 48 -10.41 19.17 17.24
C GLU A 48 -9.35 18.04 17.15
N GLU A 49 -9.65 16.99 16.40
CA GLU A 49 -8.69 15.92 16.07
C GLU A 49 -7.50 16.41 15.24
N SER A 50 -7.71 17.40 14.36
CA SER A 50 -6.62 18.00 13.56
C SER A 50 -5.61 18.74 14.44
N GLU A 51 -6.03 19.27 15.58
CA GLU A 51 -5.14 19.93 16.55
C GLU A 51 -4.32 18.90 17.36
N LYS A 52 -4.89 17.75 17.68
CA LYS A 52 -4.15 16.64 18.34
C LYS A 52 -3.06 16.07 17.43
N ILE A 53 -3.34 15.91 16.14
CA ILE A 53 -2.35 15.47 15.15
C ILE A 53 -1.19 16.46 15.06
N GLY A 54 -1.47 17.78 15.15
CA GLY A 54 -0.43 18.83 15.20
C GLY A 54 0.53 18.70 16.39
N SER A 55 0.06 18.13 17.52
CA SER A 55 0.90 17.94 18.71
C SER A 55 1.87 16.76 18.60
N LEU A 56 1.61 15.79 17.75
CA LEU A 56 2.51 14.65 17.48
C LEU A 56 3.72 15.06 16.62
N LYS A 57 3.63 16.14 15.84
CA LYS A 57 4.76 16.72 15.08
C LYS A 57 5.86 17.29 15.98
N SER A 58 5.62 17.46 17.28
CA SER A 58 6.56 18.01 18.25
C SER A 58 7.60 17.01 18.76
N GLN A 59 7.65 15.78 18.28
CA GLN A 59 8.70 14.83 18.68
C GLN A 59 9.98 15.10 17.89
N ASN A 60 11.07 15.31 18.62
CA ASN A 60 12.41 15.62 18.07
C ASN A 60 13.06 14.45 17.27
N ASP A 61 12.36 13.31 17.10
CA ASP A 61 12.87 12.12 16.40
C ASP A 61 11.75 11.52 15.53
N PRO A 62 11.68 11.87 14.24
CA PRO A 62 10.67 11.36 13.33
C PRO A 62 10.83 9.86 13.09
N VAL A 63 9.71 9.16 12.93
CA VAL A 63 9.72 7.74 12.55
C VAL A 63 10.07 7.60 11.06
N ARG A 64 11.26 7.10 10.77
CA ARG A 64 11.75 6.95 9.41
C ARG A 64 11.14 5.69 8.76
N ILE A 65 10.39 5.88 7.67
CA ILE A 65 9.73 4.81 6.93
C ILE A 65 10.29 4.75 5.51
N ALA A 66 10.83 3.61 5.12
CA ALA A 66 11.27 3.35 3.75
C ALA A 66 10.05 3.12 2.85
N VAL A 67 9.95 3.85 1.74
CA VAL A 67 8.88 3.75 0.75
C VAL A 67 9.47 3.30 -0.58
N ALA A 68 9.10 2.11 -1.05
CA ALA A 68 9.54 1.61 -2.36
C ALA A 68 8.92 2.48 -3.47
N ARG A 69 9.74 3.16 -4.24
CA ARG A 69 9.26 4.02 -5.33
C ARG A 69 10.21 4.01 -6.52
N ASP A 70 9.75 3.36 -7.59
CA ASP A 70 10.39 3.30 -8.89
C ASP A 70 9.35 2.88 -9.95
N GLU A 71 9.81 2.44 -11.11
CA GLU A 71 8.96 2.02 -12.23
C GLU A 71 8.10 0.79 -11.88
N ALA A 72 8.60 -0.09 -11.00
CA ALA A 72 7.87 -1.28 -10.54
C ALA A 72 6.90 -0.99 -9.40
N PHE A 73 7.15 0.05 -8.58
CA PHE A 73 6.39 0.40 -7.38
C PHE A 73 5.99 1.88 -7.41
N CYS A 74 4.89 2.20 -8.06
CA CYS A 74 4.50 3.59 -8.30
C CYS A 74 3.10 3.96 -7.78
N PHE A 75 2.33 2.99 -7.26
CA PHE A 75 0.96 3.25 -6.83
C PHE A 75 0.85 3.42 -5.31
N TYR A 76 0.55 4.65 -4.91
CA TYR A 76 0.27 5.05 -3.52
C TYR A 76 -0.88 6.06 -3.49
N TYR A 77 -1.77 5.94 -2.52
CA TYR A 77 -2.68 7.03 -2.21
C TYR A 77 -1.91 8.15 -1.51
N LYS A 78 -1.96 9.35 -2.08
CA LYS A 78 -1.31 10.53 -1.50
C LYS A 78 -1.80 10.78 -0.08
N ASP A 79 -3.11 10.64 0.14
CA ASP A 79 -3.74 10.80 1.46
C ASP A 79 -3.16 9.86 2.53
N ASN A 80 -2.78 8.63 2.15
CA ASN A 80 -2.11 7.68 3.05
C ASN A 80 -0.74 8.20 3.48
N LEU A 81 0.05 8.71 2.52
CA LEU A 81 1.38 9.24 2.79
C LEU A 81 1.30 10.50 3.66
N GLU A 82 0.40 11.44 3.32
CA GLU A 82 0.15 12.66 4.09
C GLU A 82 -0.32 12.36 5.52
N LEU A 83 -1.15 11.32 5.70
CA LEU A 83 -1.57 10.87 7.03
C LEU A 83 -0.36 10.37 7.84
N LEU A 84 0.52 9.54 7.27
CA LEU A 84 1.71 9.07 7.96
C LEU A 84 2.67 10.22 8.32
N GLU A 85 2.88 11.18 7.42
CA GLU A 85 3.66 12.39 7.71
C GLU A 85 3.02 13.21 8.84
N SER A 86 1.68 13.32 8.85
CA SER A 86 0.96 14.00 9.93
C SER A 86 1.11 13.32 11.29
N LEU A 87 1.29 11.99 11.30
CA LEU A 87 1.58 11.19 12.49
C LEU A 87 3.06 11.22 12.91
N GLY A 88 3.88 12.07 12.28
CA GLY A 88 5.28 12.29 12.62
C GLY A 88 6.25 11.32 11.96
N CYS A 89 5.90 10.79 10.79
CA CYS A 89 6.80 9.99 10.00
C CYS A 89 7.64 10.84 9.04
N GLU A 90 8.87 10.39 8.78
CA GLU A 90 9.73 10.82 7.68
C GLU A 90 9.71 9.72 6.63
N LEU A 91 9.17 10.01 5.44
CA LEU A 91 9.09 9.06 4.34
C LEU A 91 10.35 9.15 3.49
N ILE A 92 11.06 8.03 3.34
CA ILE A 92 12.34 7.96 2.63
C ILE A 92 12.18 7.01 1.45
N GLU A 93 12.17 7.56 0.25
CA GLU A 93 12.04 6.78 -0.96
C GLU A 93 13.30 5.93 -1.21
N PHE A 94 13.10 4.72 -1.72
CA PHE A 94 14.15 3.84 -2.22
C PHE A 94 13.63 3.05 -3.43
N SER A 95 14.54 2.61 -4.27
CA SER A 95 14.21 1.86 -5.49
C SER A 95 14.59 0.38 -5.35
N PRO A 96 13.62 -0.54 -5.27
CA PRO A 96 13.92 -1.96 -5.39
C PRO A 96 14.63 -2.37 -6.68
N LEU A 97 14.47 -1.60 -7.77
CA LEU A 97 15.15 -1.85 -9.04
C LEU A 97 16.60 -1.35 -9.07
N HIS A 98 16.87 -0.17 -8.48
CA HIS A 98 18.12 0.56 -8.73
C HIS A 98 19.03 0.68 -7.52
N ASP A 99 18.50 0.58 -6.29
CA ASP A 99 19.28 0.65 -5.07
C ASP A 99 19.80 -0.74 -4.65
N GLU A 100 20.94 -0.79 -3.97
CA GLU A 100 21.51 -2.04 -3.48
C GLU A 100 20.86 -2.55 -2.19
N LYS A 101 20.28 -1.65 -1.37
CA LYS A 101 19.68 -1.98 -0.07
C LYS A 101 18.63 -0.94 0.34
N ILE A 102 17.77 -1.28 1.29
CA ILE A 102 16.88 -0.32 1.93
C ILE A 102 17.67 0.77 2.67
N PRO A 103 17.12 1.98 2.82
CA PRO A 103 17.76 3.07 3.56
C PRO A 103 18.09 2.66 5.01
N GLU A 104 19.18 3.23 5.53
CA GLU A 104 19.62 2.93 6.89
C GLU A 104 18.75 3.63 7.96
N ASN A 105 18.69 3.01 9.15
CA ASN A 105 17.95 3.55 10.29
C ASN A 105 16.45 3.74 10.06
N VAL A 106 15.83 2.95 9.17
CA VAL A 106 14.39 2.93 9.00
C VAL A 106 13.73 2.05 10.05
N LYS A 107 12.51 2.44 10.44
CA LYS A 107 11.69 1.79 11.45
C LYS A 107 10.44 1.12 10.88
N GLY A 108 10.13 1.38 9.61
CA GLY A 108 9.00 0.81 8.89
C GLY A 108 9.31 0.71 7.40
N ILE A 109 8.57 -0.14 6.68
CA ILE A 109 8.69 -0.34 5.24
C ILE A 109 7.30 -0.30 4.61
N LEU A 110 7.16 0.48 3.53
CA LEU A 110 6.01 0.47 2.64
C LEU A 110 6.41 -0.07 1.28
N LEU A 111 5.80 -1.16 0.87
CA LEU A 111 5.89 -1.74 -0.47
C LEU A 111 4.54 -1.55 -1.14
N GLY A 112 4.37 -0.51 -1.93
CA GLY A 112 3.11 -0.17 -2.57
C GLY A 112 2.80 -1.00 -3.81
N GLY A 113 1.72 -0.62 -4.46
CA GLY A 113 1.33 -1.22 -5.73
C GLY A 113 2.19 -0.76 -6.90
N GLY A 114 1.96 -1.38 -8.03
CA GLY A 114 2.66 -1.14 -9.27
C GLY A 114 2.59 -2.35 -10.19
N TYR A 115 3.63 -2.52 -10.98
CA TYR A 115 3.72 -3.55 -12.02
C TYR A 115 5.04 -4.33 -11.93
N PRO A 116 5.33 -5.01 -10.80
CA PRO A 116 6.59 -5.74 -10.63
C PRO A 116 6.77 -6.85 -11.66
N GLU A 117 5.68 -7.39 -12.22
CA GLU A 117 5.69 -8.42 -13.24
C GLU A 117 6.34 -7.97 -14.56
N LEU A 118 6.38 -6.66 -14.82
CA LEU A 118 7.07 -6.10 -15.99
C LEU A 118 8.60 -6.05 -15.77
N TYR A 119 9.03 -6.11 -14.52
CA TYR A 119 10.42 -5.95 -14.09
C TYR A 119 10.97 -7.18 -13.37
N GLY A 120 10.30 -8.34 -13.51
CA GLY A 120 10.61 -9.55 -12.77
C GLY A 120 12.08 -9.96 -12.82
N LYS A 121 12.71 -9.86 -14.03
CA LYS A 121 14.13 -10.14 -14.20
C LYS A 121 15.00 -9.18 -13.40
N GLN A 122 14.82 -7.88 -13.54
CA GLN A 122 15.65 -6.86 -12.87
C GLN A 122 15.50 -6.97 -11.34
N LEU A 123 14.27 -7.14 -10.84
CA LEU A 123 14.00 -7.35 -9.41
C LEU A 123 14.69 -8.61 -8.89
N SER A 124 14.64 -9.71 -9.67
CA SER A 124 15.31 -10.98 -9.31
C SER A 124 16.83 -10.89 -9.34
N GLU A 125 17.40 -10.14 -10.29
CA GLU A 125 18.84 -9.95 -10.41
C GLU A 125 19.42 -9.05 -9.29
N ASN A 126 18.61 -8.16 -8.69
CA ASN A 126 19.03 -7.33 -7.57
C ASN A 126 19.07 -8.10 -6.24
N GLN A 127 19.97 -9.07 -6.16
CA GLN A 127 20.09 -9.98 -5.01
C GLN A 127 20.42 -9.26 -3.70
N SER A 128 21.16 -8.15 -3.75
CA SER A 128 21.51 -7.35 -2.57
C SER A 128 20.25 -6.73 -1.93
N MET A 129 19.34 -6.17 -2.73
CA MET A 129 18.06 -5.62 -2.27
C MET A 129 17.15 -6.72 -1.71
N LEU A 130 17.02 -7.87 -2.41
CA LEU A 130 16.23 -9.01 -1.93
C LEU A 130 16.69 -9.49 -0.55
N VAL A 131 18.01 -9.60 -0.35
CA VAL A 131 18.60 -9.98 0.93
C VAL A 131 18.36 -8.91 1.99
N SER A 132 18.51 -7.64 1.63
CA SER A 132 18.28 -6.51 2.54
C SER A 132 16.85 -6.51 3.08
N ILE A 133 15.84 -6.59 2.21
CA ILE A 133 14.42 -6.63 2.60
C ILE A 133 14.12 -7.88 3.42
N ARG A 134 14.59 -9.06 2.97
CA ARG A 134 14.37 -10.31 3.72
C ARG A 134 14.92 -10.22 5.13
N LYS A 135 16.14 -9.68 5.30
CA LYS A 135 16.78 -9.49 6.60
C LYS A 135 15.96 -8.54 7.48
N ALA A 136 15.55 -7.40 6.93
CA ALA A 136 14.73 -6.42 7.65
C ALA A 136 13.43 -7.04 8.19
N LEU A 137 12.75 -7.85 7.37
CA LEU A 137 11.47 -8.46 7.75
C LEU A 137 11.62 -9.67 8.67
N THR A 138 12.66 -10.52 8.50
CA THR A 138 12.76 -11.78 9.23
C THR A 138 13.64 -11.70 10.47
N GLN A 139 14.74 -10.96 10.42
CA GLN A 139 15.72 -10.87 11.51
C GLN A 139 15.51 -9.61 12.36
N GLU A 140 15.35 -8.46 11.71
CA GLU A 140 15.19 -7.18 12.38
C GLU A 140 13.73 -6.91 12.77
N LYS A 141 12.79 -7.66 12.20
CA LYS A 141 11.34 -7.56 12.48
C LYS A 141 10.78 -6.15 12.25
N ILE A 142 11.31 -5.45 11.24
CA ILE A 142 10.79 -4.12 10.88
C ILE A 142 9.34 -4.26 10.40
N PRO A 143 8.39 -3.48 10.93
CA PRO A 143 7.01 -3.45 10.47
C PRO A 143 6.91 -3.10 8.99
N CYS A 144 6.10 -3.86 8.25
CA CYS A 144 5.93 -3.69 6.81
C CYS A 144 4.46 -3.74 6.40
N LEU A 145 4.07 -2.81 5.54
CA LEU A 145 2.83 -2.84 4.79
C LEU A 145 3.17 -3.10 3.32
N ALA A 146 2.63 -4.20 2.75
CA ALA A 146 2.90 -4.60 1.37
C ALA A 146 1.58 -4.82 0.62
N GLU A 147 1.31 -3.96 -0.35
CA GLU A 147 0.05 -3.91 -1.09
C GLU A 147 0.26 -4.27 -2.56
N CYS A 148 -0.59 -5.12 -3.12
CA CYS A 148 -0.65 -5.49 -4.54
C CYS A 148 0.73 -5.86 -5.12
N GLY A 149 1.39 -4.98 -5.88
CA GLY A 149 2.73 -5.23 -6.41
C GLY A 149 3.76 -5.50 -5.32
N GLY A 150 3.70 -4.77 -4.20
CA GLY A 150 4.57 -5.02 -3.04
C GLY A 150 4.33 -6.38 -2.39
N PHE A 151 3.07 -6.83 -2.32
CA PHE A 151 2.72 -8.18 -1.89
C PHE A 151 3.29 -9.23 -2.86
N MET A 152 3.15 -9.03 -4.17
CA MET A 152 3.73 -9.92 -5.19
C MET A 152 5.25 -10.05 -5.01
N TYR A 153 5.94 -8.94 -4.76
CA TYR A 153 7.39 -8.90 -4.56
C TYR A 153 7.87 -9.68 -3.32
N LEU A 154 7.02 -9.82 -2.30
CA LEU A 154 7.35 -10.58 -1.10
C LEU A 154 7.28 -12.10 -1.27
N HIS A 155 6.72 -12.62 -2.35
CA HIS A 155 6.66 -14.06 -2.62
C HIS A 155 8.05 -14.69 -2.89
N GLU A 156 8.10 -16.01 -2.84
CA GLU A 156 9.29 -16.76 -3.26
C GLU A 156 9.53 -16.61 -4.75
N GLU A 157 8.44 -16.62 -5.54
CA GLU A 157 8.49 -16.60 -7.00
C GLU A 157 7.37 -15.72 -7.58
N MET A 158 7.63 -15.18 -8.75
CA MET A 158 6.64 -14.47 -9.56
C MET A 158 6.79 -14.90 -11.02
N GLU A 159 5.69 -15.22 -11.67
CA GLU A 159 5.61 -15.45 -13.10
C GLU A 159 5.34 -14.12 -13.81
N ASP A 160 6.14 -13.79 -14.82
CA ASP A 160 5.99 -12.57 -15.61
C ASP A 160 4.97 -12.76 -16.77
N THR A 161 4.81 -11.72 -17.60
CA THR A 161 3.91 -11.73 -18.76
C THR A 161 4.31 -12.73 -19.84
N ASP A 162 5.57 -13.13 -19.89
CA ASP A 162 6.13 -14.06 -20.87
C ASP A 162 6.19 -15.51 -20.34
N GLY A 163 5.74 -15.73 -19.10
CA GLY A 163 5.73 -17.03 -18.44
C GLY A 163 7.07 -17.41 -17.81
N ASN A 164 8.02 -16.49 -17.67
CA ASN A 164 9.25 -16.74 -16.94
C ASN A 164 9.01 -16.63 -15.44
N ILE A 165 9.66 -17.48 -14.67
CA ILE A 165 9.56 -17.51 -13.20
C ILE A 165 10.79 -16.86 -12.59
N TRP A 166 10.56 -15.84 -11.79
CA TRP A 166 11.61 -15.05 -11.15
C TRP A 166 11.58 -15.24 -9.63
N LYS A 167 12.73 -15.50 -9.02
CA LYS A 167 12.88 -15.58 -7.56
C LYS A 167 12.90 -14.17 -6.97
N LEU A 168 12.12 -13.97 -5.91
CA LEU A 168 11.97 -12.67 -5.27
C LEU A 168 12.35 -12.72 -3.78
N VAL A 169 11.74 -11.87 -2.93
CA VAL A 169 12.13 -11.73 -1.51
C VAL A 169 11.98 -13.04 -0.73
N GLY A 170 10.96 -13.85 -1.02
CA GLY A 170 10.74 -15.13 -0.35
C GLY A 170 10.32 -14.99 1.12
N ARG A 171 9.61 -13.94 1.46
CA ARG A 171 8.99 -13.77 2.78
C ARG A 171 7.65 -14.48 2.88
N ILE A 172 6.91 -14.52 1.77
CA ILE A 172 5.65 -15.25 1.61
C ILE A 172 5.94 -16.47 0.73
N LYS A 173 5.43 -17.62 1.14
CA LYS A 173 5.62 -18.87 0.38
C LYS A 173 4.79 -18.86 -0.90
N GLY A 174 5.28 -19.64 -1.87
CA GLY A 174 4.56 -19.84 -3.12
C GLY A 174 4.86 -18.77 -4.16
N ARG A 175 3.91 -18.60 -5.08
CA ARG A 175 4.12 -17.88 -6.32
C ARG A 175 2.93 -17.01 -6.68
N THR A 176 3.21 -15.86 -7.30
CA THR A 176 2.20 -15.08 -8.02
C THR A 176 2.28 -15.38 -9.52
N PHE A 177 1.13 -15.38 -10.19
CA PHE A 177 0.99 -15.81 -11.58
C PHE A 177 -0.13 -15.07 -12.32
N PRO A 178 0.00 -14.86 -13.66
CA PRO A 178 -1.03 -14.23 -14.47
C PRO A 178 -2.24 -15.16 -14.64
N THR A 179 -3.43 -14.61 -14.54
CA THR A 179 -4.67 -15.39 -14.75
C THR A 179 -5.28 -15.22 -16.15
N GLY A 180 -4.74 -14.32 -16.95
CA GLY A 180 -5.27 -13.94 -18.25
C GLY A 180 -6.60 -13.18 -18.20
N LYS A 181 -7.12 -12.89 -17.02
CA LYS A 181 -8.35 -12.12 -16.77
C LYS A 181 -8.25 -11.31 -15.49
N LEU A 182 -9.14 -10.34 -15.34
CA LEU A 182 -9.25 -9.57 -14.12
C LEU A 182 -9.71 -10.48 -12.95
N VAL A 183 -8.91 -10.61 -11.91
CA VAL A 183 -9.20 -11.47 -10.74
C VAL A 183 -10.17 -10.77 -9.81
N ARG A 184 -9.82 -9.53 -9.42
CA ARG A 184 -10.62 -8.69 -8.53
C ARG A 184 -10.65 -7.26 -9.06
N PHE A 185 -11.78 -6.58 -8.77
CA PHE A 185 -11.97 -5.20 -9.19
C PHE A 185 -12.91 -4.44 -8.25
N GLY A 186 -12.49 -3.23 -7.90
CA GLY A 186 -13.30 -2.20 -7.25
C GLY A 186 -13.21 -2.20 -5.73
N TYR A 187 -14.04 -1.40 -5.12
CA TYR A 187 -14.01 -1.15 -3.67
C TYR A 187 -14.45 -2.34 -2.85
N VAL A 188 -13.85 -2.46 -1.68
CA VAL A 188 -14.16 -3.45 -0.65
C VAL A 188 -14.00 -2.82 0.74
N ASP A 189 -14.71 -3.38 1.70
CA ASP A 189 -14.48 -3.16 3.12
C ASP A 189 -13.72 -4.36 3.67
N LEU A 190 -12.56 -4.11 4.26
CA LEU A 190 -11.71 -5.12 4.89
C LEU A 190 -11.98 -5.18 6.38
N GLN A 191 -12.18 -6.39 6.88
CA GLN A 191 -12.34 -6.69 8.30
C GLN A 191 -11.56 -7.95 8.68
N ARG A 192 -11.27 -8.12 9.96
CA ARG A 192 -10.66 -9.35 10.46
C ARG A 192 -11.55 -10.55 10.16
N ASN A 193 -10.94 -11.64 9.68
CA ASN A 193 -11.60 -12.93 9.48
C ASN A 193 -11.49 -13.74 10.77
N LEU A 194 -12.42 -13.53 11.70
CA LEU A 194 -12.40 -14.12 13.05
C LEU A 194 -13.73 -14.80 13.34
N ASP A 195 -13.67 -15.94 14.02
CA ASP A 195 -14.86 -16.55 14.60
C ASP A 195 -15.20 -15.91 15.99
N GLU A 196 -16.36 -16.26 16.54
CA GLU A 196 -16.84 -15.70 17.81
C GLU A 196 -15.90 -15.97 18.99
N ASN A 197 -15.25 -17.14 19.02
CA ASN A 197 -14.31 -17.51 20.09
C ASN A 197 -13.02 -16.68 19.99
N GLN A 198 -12.49 -16.52 18.79
CA GLN A 198 -11.31 -15.69 18.52
C GLN A 198 -11.57 -14.22 18.87
N ILE A 199 -12.76 -13.71 18.54
CA ILE A 199 -13.16 -12.33 18.94
C ILE A 199 -13.16 -12.18 20.46
N PHE A 200 -13.68 -13.18 21.19
CA PHE A 200 -13.72 -13.16 22.65
C PHE A 200 -12.32 -13.19 23.25
N GLU A 201 -11.46 -14.10 22.79
CA GLU A 201 -10.08 -14.24 23.25
C GLU A 201 -9.27 -12.95 23.02
N ILE A 202 -9.39 -12.34 21.83
CA ILE A 202 -8.70 -11.10 21.51
C ILE A 202 -9.15 -9.97 22.44
N LYS A 203 -10.43 -9.84 22.71
CA LYS A 203 -10.96 -8.80 23.60
C LYS A 203 -10.50 -8.94 25.05
N GLU A 204 -10.25 -10.17 25.51
CA GLU A 204 -9.78 -10.43 26.89
C GLU A 204 -8.26 -10.34 27.06
N GLN A 205 -7.48 -10.70 26.02
CA GLN A 205 -6.05 -10.94 26.16
C GLN A 205 -5.17 -9.89 25.46
N MET A 206 -5.67 -9.18 24.44
CA MET A 206 -4.86 -8.24 23.69
C MET A 206 -5.02 -6.80 24.20
N SER A 207 -3.89 -6.14 24.41
CA SER A 207 -3.86 -4.68 24.43
C SER A 207 -4.34 -4.15 23.08
N LEU A 208 -5.09 -3.04 23.06
CA LEU A 208 -5.53 -2.38 21.84
C LEU A 208 -4.38 -1.99 20.89
N SER A 209 -3.14 -1.97 21.41
CA SER A 209 -1.91 -1.67 20.65
C SER A 209 -1.33 -2.87 19.88
N ASP A 210 -1.75 -4.10 20.16
CA ASP A 210 -1.03 -5.29 19.67
C ASP A 210 -1.52 -5.78 18.29
N GLY A 211 -2.75 -5.45 17.89
CA GLY A 211 -3.33 -5.83 16.60
C GLY A 211 -3.04 -4.84 15.48
N TRP A 212 -3.07 -5.30 14.23
CA TRP A 212 -3.07 -4.42 13.04
C TRP A 212 -4.46 -3.86 12.77
N ILE A 213 -5.45 -4.72 12.74
CA ILE A 213 -6.86 -4.45 12.55
C ILE A 213 -7.60 -5.10 13.71
N LEU A 214 -8.40 -4.36 14.44
CA LEU A 214 -9.11 -4.89 15.61
C LEU A 214 -10.47 -5.46 15.22
N PRO A 215 -11.04 -6.38 16.02
CA PRO A 215 -12.39 -6.89 15.81
C PRO A 215 -13.42 -5.76 15.78
N GLY A 216 -14.18 -5.67 14.70
CA GLY A 216 -15.19 -4.63 14.48
C GLY A 216 -14.70 -3.40 13.73
N GLU A 217 -13.41 -3.28 13.48
CA GLU A 217 -12.88 -2.25 12.58
C GLU A 217 -13.05 -2.65 11.12
N ASN A 218 -13.28 -1.67 10.28
CA ASN A 218 -13.32 -1.81 8.83
C ASN A 218 -12.37 -0.81 8.17
N ILE A 219 -11.56 -1.29 7.24
CA ILE A 219 -10.70 -0.43 6.42
C ILE A 219 -11.23 -0.50 4.99
N ARG A 220 -11.53 0.65 4.41
CA ARG A 220 -11.85 0.71 2.98
C ARG A 220 -10.63 0.42 2.15
N ALA A 221 -10.82 -0.35 1.11
CA ALA A 221 -9.75 -0.71 0.19
C ALA A 221 -10.27 -0.80 -1.24
N HIS A 222 -9.34 -0.90 -2.17
CA HIS A 222 -9.62 -1.12 -3.58
C HIS A 222 -8.74 -2.27 -4.08
N GLU A 223 -9.29 -3.13 -4.93
CA GLU A 223 -8.52 -4.14 -5.65
C GLU A 223 -8.64 -3.93 -7.15
N PHE A 224 -7.51 -4.09 -7.85
CA PHE A 224 -7.46 -4.12 -9.31
C PHE A 224 -6.22 -4.90 -9.75
N HIS A 225 -6.37 -6.20 -10.00
CA HIS A 225 -5.23 -7.04 -10.37
C HIS A 225 -5.61 -8.17 -11.33
N TYR A 226 -4.67 -8.53 -12.20
CA TYR A 226 -4.72 -9.62 -13.16
C TYR A 226 -3.84 -10.80 -12.74
N TRP A 227 -2.96 -10.61 -11.78
CA TRP A 227 -2.19 -11.65 -11.12
C TRP A 227 -2.95 -12.21 -9.93
N ASP A 228 -2.79 -13.50 -9.70
CA ASP A 228 -3.26 -14.15 -8.48
C ASP A 228 -2.09 -14.77 -7.73
N SER A 229 -2.33 -15.28 -6.55
CA SER A 229 -1.32 -15.92 -5.71
C SER A 229 -1.74 -17.33 -5.34
N THR A 230 -0.77 -18.21 -5.16
CA THR A 230 -0.98 -19.52 -4.53
C THR A 230 -1.30 -19.41 -3.04
N ASP A 231 -1.02 -18.24 -2.43
CA ASP A 231 -1.32 -17.94 -1.04
C ASP A 231 -1.63 -16.44 -0.89
N SER A 232 -2.90 -16.09 -0.97
CA SER A 232 -3.39 -14.70 -0.85
C SER A 232 -3.65 -14.26 0.60
N GLY A 233 -3.36 -15.12 1.58
CA GLY A 233 -3.69 -14.91 2.98
C GLY A 233 -5.18 -15.16 3.29
N SER A 234 -5.48 -15.29 4.58
CA SER A 234 -6.84 -15.57 5.06
C SER A 234 -7.22 -14.82 6.34
N ASP A 235 -6.34 -13.93 6.82
CA ASP A 235 -6.54 -13.24 8.10
C ASP A 235 -7.57 -12.11 8.03
N CYS A 236 -7.91 -11.67 6.82
CA CYS A 236 -8.97 -10.70 6.57
C CYS A 236 -10.01 -11.22 5.60
N LEU A 237 -11.19 -10.63 5.69
CA LEU A 237 -12.30 -10.82 4.78
C LEU A 237 -12.53 -9.50 4.02
N ALA A 238 -12.35 -9.53 2.71
CA ALA A 238 -12.76 -8.45 1.83
C ALA A 238 -14.24 -8.62 1.48
N VAL A 239 -15.04 -7.61 1.75
CA VAL A 239 -16.50 -7.61 1.52
C VAL A 239 -16.86 -6.51 0.54
N LYS A 240 -17.60 -6.84 -0.51
CA LYS A 240 -18.12 -5.83 -1.42
C LYS A 240 -19.12 -4.91 -0.70
N PRO A 241 -19.24 -3.61 -1.09
CA PRO A 241 -20.17 -2.68 -0.45
C PRO A 241 -21.64 -3.12 -0.47
N ASP A 242 -22.03 -3.97 -1.46
CA ASP A 242 -23.36 -4.56 -1.54
C ASP A 242 -23.54 -5.80 -0.65
N GLY A 243 -22.49 -6.25 0.04
CA GLY A 243 -22.46 -7.41 0.93
C GLY A 243 -22.57 -8.78 0.24
N LYS A 244 -22.75 -8.83 -1.09
CA LYS A 244 -23.05 -10.09 -1.80
C LYS A 244 -21.84 -10.96 -2.08
N ARG A 245 -20.68 -10.34 -2.25
CA ARG A 245 -19.43 -11.06 -2.54
C ARG A 245 -18.43 -10.76 -1.45
N LYS A 246 -17.78 -11.82 -0.99
CA LYS A 246 -16.69 -11.74 -0.02
C LYS A 246 -15.64 -12.82 -0.32
N TRP A 247 -14.41 -12.57 0.09
CA TRP A 247 -13.31 -13.52 -0.04
C TRP A 247 -12.25 -13.27 1.03
N GLU A 248 -11.54 -14.31 1.36
CA GLU A 248 -10.40 -14.25 2.27
C GLU A 248 -9.21 -13.60 1.56
N CYS A 249 -8.43 -12.85 2.31
CA CYS A 249 -7.24 -12.15 1.83
C CYS A 249 -6.37 -11.70 3.00
N ILE A 250 -5.21 -11.17 2.68
CA ILE A 250 -4.24 -10.56 3.59
C ILE A 250 -3.63 -11.54 4.59
N HIS A 251 -2.32 -11.47 4.69
CA HIS A 251 -1.52 -12.01 5.77
C HIS A 251 -1.35 -10.93 6.84
N LEU A 252 -1.77 -11.22 8.06
CA LEU A 252 -1.52 -10.39 9.24
C LEU A 252 -0.57 -11.14 10.16
N GLU A 253 0.69 -10.82 10.07
CA GLU A 253 1.70 -11.33 10.99
C GLU A 253 2.12 -10.24 11.97
N GLU A 254 2.99 -10.59 12.89
CA GLU A 254 3.48 -9.72 13.93
C GLU A 254 4.03 -8.38 13.42
N ASN A 255 4.82 -8.42 12.34
CA ASN A 255 5.42 -7.25 11.70
C ASN A 255 5.06 -7.10 10.22
N LEU A 256 4.01 -7.78 9.74
CA LEU A 256 3.65 -7.76 8.34
C LEU A 256 2.14 -7.66 8.13
N VAL A 257 1.73 -6.75 7.27
CA VAL A 257 0.43 -6.74 6.59
C VAL A 257 0.70 -6.84 5.11
N ALA A 258 0.23 -7.90 4.46
CA ALA A 258 0.52 -8.11 3.05
C ALA A 258 -0.67 -8.73 2.30
N GLY A 259 -1.04 -8.17 1.15
CA GLY A 259 -2.12 -8.68 0.32
C GLY A 259 -2.37 -7.82 -0.92
N TYR A 260 -3.32 -8.25 -1.76
CA TYR A 260 -3.70 -7.50 -2.97
C TYR A 260 -4.45 -6.19 -2.71
N PRO A 261 -5.31 -6.07 -1.66
CA PRO A 261 -6.03 -4.83 -1.41
C PRO A 261 -5.12 -3.62 -1.19
N HIS A 262 -5.43 -2.50 -1.85
CA HIS A 262 -4.87 -1.19 -1.58
C HIS A 262 -5.69 -0.52 -0.49
N LEU A 263 -5.11 -0.37 0.68
CA LEU A 263 -5.77 0.15 1.87
C LEU A 263 -5.88 1.68 1.81
N TYR A 264 -7.04 2.23 2.19
CA TYR A 264 -7.25 3.66 2.36
C TYR A 264 -7.20 4.01 3.86
N TYR A 265 -6.01 4.35 4.36
CA TYR A 265 -5.74 4.56 5.78
C TYR A 265 -6.64 5.61 6.45
N PRO A 266 -7.02 6.74 5.77
CA PRO A 266 -7.92 7.70 6.38
C PRO A 266 -9.32 7.15 6.73
N SER A 267 -9.72 6.01 6.19
CA SER A 267 -10.98 5.35 6.55
C SER A 267 -10.94 4.63 7.90
N CYS A 268 -9.74 4.37 8.43
CA CYS A 268 -9.47 3.80 9.76
C CYS A 268 -8.12 4.35 10.23
N LYS A 269 -8.12 5.55 10.78
CA LYS A 269 -6.89 6.25 11.21
C LYS A 269 -6.12 5.47 12.27
N GLU A 270 -6.83 4.76 13.12
CA GLU A 270 -6.27 3.92 14.17
C GLU A 270 -5.35 2.83 13.61
N PHE A 271 -5.62 2.33 12.41
CA PHE A 271 -4.71 1.40 11.71
C PHE A 271 -3.36 2.07 11.42
N ALA A 272 -3.37 3.28 10.87
CA ALA A 272 -2.15 4.02 10.59
C ALA A 272 -1.39 4.40 11.88
N GLU A 273 -2.11 4.79 12.92
CA GLU A 273 -1.53 5.09 14.25
C GLU A 273 -0.83 3.86 14.84
N ARG A 274 -1.46 2.69 14.77
CA ARG A 274 -0.85 1.42 15.23
C ARG A 274 0.36 1.02 14.40
N PHE A 275 0.34 1.24 13.08
CA PHE A 275 1.54 1.03 12.26
C PHE A 275 2.70 1.92 12.72
N VAL A 276 2.44 3.22 12.90
CA VAL A 276 3.47 4.17 13.36
C VAL A 276 3.98 3.81 14.75
N GLU A 277 3.09 3.40 15.66
CA GLU A 277 3.49 2.97 17.02
C GLU A 277 4.35 1.71 16.99
N LYS A 278 4.00 0.72 16.16
CA LYS A 278 4.85 -0.48 15.96
C LYS A 278 6.24 -0.09 15.41
N CYS A 279 6.31 0.90 14.52
CA CYS A 279 7.57 1.41 14.00
C CYS A 279 8.39 2.13 15.08
N ARG A 280 7.75 2.87 16.00
CA ARG A 280 8.42 3.58 17.11
C ARG A 280 8.93 2.63 18.18
N SER A 281 8.09 1.71 18.61
CA SER A 281 8.42 0.82 19.72
C SER A 281 9.54 -0.14 19.35
N GLY A 282 9.74 -0.41 18.07
CA GLY A 282 10.63 -1.46 17.63
C GLY A 282 10.24 -2.78 18.26
N TYR A 283 10.84 -3.88 17.82
CA TYR A 283 10.63 -5.17 18.46
C TYR A 283 11.37 -5.17 19.81
N ARG A 284 10.66 -4.91 20.91
CA ARG A 284 11.20 -5.20 22.25
C ARG A 284 11.28 -6.72 22.42
N LYS A 285 12.52 -7.24 22.43
CA LYS A 285 12.80 -8.62 22.80
C LYS A 285 12.40 -8.89 24.25
#